data_40a7d1a0c8b2179aebd532101a787065
#
_entry.id   40a7d1a0c8b2179aebd532101a787065
#
_cell.length_a   1.000
_cell.length_b   1.000
_cell.length_c   1.000
_cell.angle_alpha   90.00
_cell.angle_beta   90.00
_cell.angle_gamma   90.00
#
_symmetry.space_group_name_H-M   'P 1'
#
loop_
_entity.id
_entity.type
_entity.pdbx_description
1 polymer ?
#
loop_
_entity_poly.entity_id
_entity_poly.type
_entity_poly.pdbx_seq_one_letter_code
_entity_poly.pdbx_strand_id
1 'polypeptide(L)'
;MNTKKIKILFRHRSMEMGGVEKVMLSILNNLDTEKFEMTVLLNLNQGELRNEFHSHVRKVFLTDGKEDFSKNRFFQKIQLLQRKWKLEKFRKNPDIIDKDYLKENYDIEIAMTY
;
A
#
# COMPACT_ATOMS: atom_id res chain seq x y z
N MET A 1 8.01 19.48 24.34
CA MET A 1 7.26 20.21 23.33
C MET A 1 6.76 19.28 22.26
N ASN A 2 5.47 19.22 22.05
CA ASN A 2 4.87 18.29 21.11
C ASN A 2 4.95 18.83 19.70
N THR A 3 6.05 18.51 19.02
CA THR A 3 6.10 18.75 17.59
C THR A 3 5.27 17.69 16.90
N LYS A 4 4.24 18.14 16.19
CA LYS A 4 3.40 17.27 15.41
C LYS A 4 4.23 16.67 14.27
N LYS A 5 4.20 15.35 14.14
CA LYS A 5 4.90 14.66 13.07
C LYS A 5 4.27 14.99 11.72
N ILE A 6 5.10 15.03 10.68
CA ILE A 6 4.64 15.18 9.30
C ILE A 6 4.17 13.81 8.83
N LYS A 7 2.91 13.74 8.40
CA LYS A 7 2.31 12.50 7.91
C LYS A 7 2.53 12.37 6.42
N ILE A 8 3.21 11.30 6.01
CA ILE A 8 3.54 11.02 4.62
C ILE A 8 2.84 9.74 4.18
N LEU A 9 2.17 9.81 3.04
CA LEU A 9 1.55 8.65 2.39
C LEU A 9 2.28 8.34 1.08
N PHE A 10 2.79 7.12 0.98
CA PHE A 10 3.32 6.59 -0.28
C PHE A 10 2.27 5.70 -0.93
N ARG A 11 2.01 5.93 -2.21
CA ARG A 11 1.08 5.11 -3.00
C ARG A 11 1.87 4.34 -4.06
N HIS A 12 1.64 3.04 -4.13
CA HIS A 12 2.30 2.18 -5.09
C HIS A 12 1.41 0.97 -5.42
N ARG A 13 1.71 0.28 -6.51
CA ARG A 13 0.88 -0.85 -6.95
C ARG A 13 1.10 -2.08 -6.08
N SER A 14 2.35 -2.52 -5.96
CA SER A 14 2.73 -3.74 -5.22
C SER A 14 4.21 -3.67 -4.87
N MET A 15 4.67 -4.62 -4.06
CA MET A 15 6.08 -4.67 -3.61
C MET A 15 6.86 -5.80 -4.28
N GLU A 16 6.79 -5.87 -5.58
CA GLU A 16 7.61 -6.80 -6.35
C GLU A 16 9.06 -6.34 -6.40
N MET A 17 9.98 -7.25 -6.69
CA MET A 17 11.40 -6.93 -6.64
C MET A 17 11.82 -6.06 -7.84
N GLY A 18 11.90 -4.75 -7.63
CA GLY A 18 12.27 -3.78 -8.64
C GLY A 18 12.99 -2.61 -8.04
N GLY A 19 13.54 -1.73 -8.89
CA GLY A 19 14.32 -0.57 -8.45
C GLY A 19 13.49 0.44 -7.68
N VAL A 20 12.27 0.72 -8.14
CA VAL A 20 11.37 1.68 -7.49
C VAL A 20 10.99 1.19 -6.09
N GLU A 21 10.63 -0.08 -5.96
CA GLU A 21 10.24 -0.68 -4.70
C GLU A 21 11.37 -0.66 -3.68
N LYS A 22 12.60 -0.93 -4.13
CA LYS A 22 13.77 -0.90 -3.25
C LYS A 22 14.08 0.51 -2.77
N VAL A 23 13.96 1.51 -3.64
CA VAL A 23 14.16 2.92 -3.27
C VAL A 23 13.09 3.35 -2.26
N MET A 24 11.82 3.04 -2.53
CA MET A 24 10.71 3.37 -1.63
C MET A 24 10.90 2.71 -0.27
N LEU A 25 11.26 1.44 -0.26
CA LEU A 25 11.51 0.68 0.98
C LEU A 25 12.64 1.31 1.79
N SER A 26 13.74 1.70 1.13
CA SER A 26 14.87 2.35 1.79
C SER A 26 14.46 3.68 2.42
N ILE A 27 13.68 4.48 1.71
CA ILE A 27 13.19 5.76 2.25
C ILE A 27 12.31 5.50 3.48
N LEU A 28 11.31 4.64 3.35
CA LEU A 28 10.35 4.37 4.43
C LEU A 28 11.01 3.77 5.67
N ASN A 29 11.99 2.90 5.50
CA ASN A 29 12.66 2.26 6.62
C ASN A 29 13.69 3.14 7.32
N ASN A 30 14.18 4.19 6.65
CA ASN A 30 15.29 5.00 7.17
C ASN A 30 14.94 6.46 7.50
N LEU A 31 13.72 6.92 7.20
CA LEU A 31 13.30 8.25 7.61
C LEU A 31 13.19 8.35 9.13
N ASP A 32 13.46 9.53 9.64
CA ASP A 32 13.43 9.81 11.07
C ASP A 32 12.00 9.67 11.62
N THR A 33 11.77 8.65 12.45
CA THR A 33 10.47 8.35 13.02
C THR A 33 10.01 9.38 14.05
N GLU A 34 10.90 10.23 14.54
CA GLU A 34 10.53 11.31 15.45
C GLU A 34 9.90 12.48 14.69
N LYS A 35 10.26 12.64 13.42
CA LYS A 35 9.78 13.75 12.57
C LYS A 35 8.68 13.33 11.62
N PHE A 36 8.67 12.08 11.19
CA PHE A 36 7.77 11.59 10.14
C PHE A 36 6.97 10.39 10.60
N GLU A 37 5.70 10.41 10.26
CA GLU A 37 4.80 9.27 10.42
C GLU A 37 4.47 8.76 9.03
N MET A 38 4.87 7.53 8.73
CA MET A 38 4.84 6.99 7.38
C MET A 38 3.79 5.92 7.20
N THR A 39 3.05 6.04 6.10
CA THR A 39 2.05 5.06 5.67
C THR A 39 2.32 4.72 4.21
N VAL A 40 2.18 3.45 3.86
CA VAL A 40 2.22 3.00 2.48
C VAL A 40 0.89 2.38 2.12
N LEU A 41 0.33 2.81 1.00
CA LEU A 41 -0.89 2.24 0.42
C LEU A 41 -0.49 1.45 -0.82
N LEU A 42 -0.76 0.15 -0.79
CA LEU A 42 -0.50 -0.75 -1.90
C LEU A 42 -1.81 -1.24 -2.48
N ASN A 43 -1.96 -1.14 -3.80
CA ASN A 43 -3.16 -1.65 -4.48
C ASN A 43 -3.26 -3.17 -4.32
N LEU A 44 -2.12 -3.86 -4.37
CA LEU A 44 -2.04 -5.31 -4.26
C LEU A 44 -1.10 -5.70 -3.11
N ASN A 45 -1.57 -6.53 -2.20
CA ASN A 45 -0.72 -7.12 -1.17
C ASN A 45 0.08 -8.28 -1.77
N GLN A 46 1.01 -7.96 -2.65
CA GLN A 46 1.83 -8.96 -3.32
C GLN A 46 3.24 -8.43 -3.56
N GLY A 47 4.16 -9.36 -3.85
CA GLY A 47 5.54 -9.05 -4.16
C GLY A 47 6.49 -9.52 -3.07
N GLU A 48 7.72 -9.80 -3.47
CA GLU A 48 8.74 -10.36 -2.59
C GLU A 48 9.13 -9.39 -1.46
N LEU A 49 9.01 -8.09 -1.69
CA LEU A 49 9.40 -7.06 -0.73
C LEU A 49 8.27 -6.61 0.20
N ARG A 50 7.08 -7.18 0.08
CA ARG A 50 5.91 -6.75 0.85
C ARG A 50 6.07 -6.87 2.38
N ASN A 51 6.93 -7.75 2.83
CA ASN A 51 7.18 -8.00 4.26
C ASN A 51 8.47 -7.37 4.77
N GLU A 52 9.14 -6.55 3.95
CA GLU A 52 10.42 -5.95 4.30
C GLU A 52 10.29 -4.57 4.96
N PHE A 53 9.08 -4.06 5.13
CA PHE A 53 8.84 -2.81 5.84
C PHE A 53 9.11 -2.97 7.34
N HIS A 54 9.77 -1.99 7.95
CA HIS A 54 9.95 -1.96 9.39
C HIS A 54 8.61 -1.71 10.08
N SER A 55 8.52 -2.10 11.35
CA SER A 55 7.26 -2.07 12.12
C SER A 55 6.64 -0.67 12.28
N HIS A 56 7.45 0.39 12.19
CA HIS A 56 6.96 1.76 12.30
C HIS A 56 6.18 2.24 11.07
N VAL A 57 6.28 1.52 9.95
CA VAL A 57 5.57 1.87 8.72
C VAL A 57 4.17 1.25 8.75
N ARG A 58 3.14 2.11 8.67
CA ARG A 58 1.76 1.62 8.56
C ARG A 58 1.51 1.14 7.13
N LYS A 59 1.02 -0.07 7.00
CA LYS A 59 0.74 -0.69 5.69
C LYS A 59 -0.76 -0.81 5.49
N VAL A 60 -1.23 -0.35 4.34
CA VAL A 60 -2.64 -0.44 3.95
C VAL A 60 -2.70 -1.11 2.58
N PHE A 61 -3.51 -2.15 2.46
CA PHE A 61 -3.67 -2.91 1.21
C PHE A 61 -5.11 -2.81 0.74
N LEU A 62 -5.30 -2.58 -0.56
CA LEU A 62 -6.65 -2.51 -1.13
C LEU A 62 -7.17 -3.89 -1.52
N THR A 63 -6.30 -4.78 -1.98
CA THR A 63 -6.68 -6.15 -2.39
C THR A 63 -5.59 -7.14 -2.01
N ASP A 64 -5.96 -8.44 -1.99
CA ASP A 64 -5.01 -9.52 -1.75
C ASP A 64 -4.10 -9.73 -2.98
N GLY A 65 -2.90 -10.23 -2.71
CA GLY A 65 -1.94 -10.57 -3.74
C GLY A 65 -2.09 -12.02 -4.23
N LYS A 66 -1.32 -12.35 -5.26
CA LYS A 66 -1.30 -13.70 -5.84
C LYS A 66 -0.92 -14.77 -4.82
N GLU A 67 -0.04 -14.43 -3.89
CA GLU A 67 0.45 -15.36 -2.88
C GLU A 67 -0.65 -15.83 -1.92
N ASP A 68 -1.69 -15.02 -1.78
CA ASP A 68 -2.81 -15.30 -0.88
C ASP A 68 -4.00 -15.95 -1.59
N PHE A 69 -3.87 -16.20 -2.88
CA PHE A 69 -4.92 -16.83 -3.67
C PHE A 69 -4.99 -18.33 -3.41
N SER A 70 -6.20 -18.89 -3.54
CA SER A 70 -6.42 -20.31 -3.43
C SER A 70 -5.64 -21.08 -4.50
N LYS A 71 -5.15 -22.28 -4.14
CA LYS A 71 -4.48 -23.18 -5.09
C LYS A 71 -5.46 -23.84 -6.05
N ASN A 72 -6.76 -23.83 -5.74
CA ASN A 72 -7.79 -24.37 -6.63
C ASN A 72 -8.02 -23.39 -7.77
N ARG A 73 -7.90 -23.86 -9.01
CA ARG A 73 -8.03 -23.01 -10.21
C ARG A 73 -9.38 -22.31 -10.31
N PHE A 74 -10.45 -22.99 -9.92
CA PHE A 74 -11.79 -22.41 -9.96
C PHE A 74 -11.93 -21.24 -9.01
N PHE A 75 -11.54 -21.43 -7.75
CA PHE A 75 -11.58 -20.37 -6.75
C PHE A 75 -10.59 -19.25 -7.07
N GLN A 76 -9.43 -19.60 -7.64
CA GLN A 76 -8.46 -18.61 -8.08
C GLN A 76 -9.03 -17.66 -9.13
N LYS A 77 -9.79 -18.20 -10.11
CA LYS A 77 -10.44 -17.39 -11.13
C LYS A 77 -11.48 -16.45 -10.52
N ILE A 78 -12.25 -16.93 -9.53
CA ILE A 78 -13.21 -16.11 -8.81
C ILE A 78 -12.49 -14.98 -8.06
N GLN A 79 -11.40 -15.29 -7.38
CA GLN A 79 -10.62 -14.30 -6.65
C GLN A 79 -10.03 -13.24 -7.57
N LEU A 80 -9.52 -13.65 -8.74
CA LEU A 80 -9.02 -12.71 -9.75
C LEU A 80 -10.11 -11.78 -10.25
N LEU A 81 -11.31 -12.31 -10.49
CA LEU A 81 -12.45 -11.51 -10.93
C LEU A 81 -12.89 -10.52 -9.86
N GLN A 82 -12.98 -10.98 -8.61
CA GLN A 82 -13.32 -10.13 -7.47
C GLN A 82 -12.30 -9.00 -7.31
N ARG A 83 -10.99 -9.32 -7.44
CA ARG A 83 -9.93 -8.33 -7.37
C ARG A 83 -10.07 -7.28 -8.47
N LYS A 84 -10.35 -7.72 -9.70
CA LYS A 84 -10.54 -6.83 -10.84
C LYS A 84 -11.71 -5.88 -10.60
N TRP A 85 -12.83 -6.40 -10.14
CA TRP A 85 -14.02 -5.58 -9.83
C TRP A 85 -13.74 -4.58 -8.71
N LYS A 86 -13.04 -5.02 -7.67
CA LYS A 86 -12.68 -4.17 -6.54
C LYS A 86 -11.78 -3.02 -6.98
N LEU A 87 -10.77 -3.30 -7.80
CA LEU A 87 -9.87 -2.26 -8.33
C LEU A 87 -10.61 -1.29 -9.24
N GLU A 88 -11.55 -1.78 -10.07
CA GLU A 88 -12.40 -0.92 -10.90
C GLU A 88 -13.27 0.00 -10.03
N LYS A 89 -13.83 -0.52 -8.96
CA LYS A 89 -14.62 0.26 -8.00
C LYS A 89 -13.79 1.39 -7.40
N PHE A 90 -12.56 1.12 -7.00
CA PHE A 90 -11.66 2.14 -6.46
C PHE A 90 -11.29 3.18 -7.50
N ARG A 91 -11.08 2.76 -8.75
CA ARG A 91 -10.78 3.67 -9.84
C ARG A 91 -11.92 4.65 -10.11
N LYS A 92 -13.16 4.15 -10.07
CA LYS A 92 -14.36 4.97 -10.29
C LYS A 92 -14.71 5.86 -9.09
N ASN A 93 -14.42 5.40 -7.89
CA ASN A 93 -14.77 6.10 -6.65
C ASN A 93 -13.56 6.16 -5.71
N PRO A 94 -12.54 6.99 -6.04
CA PRO A 94 -11.31 7.06 -5.23
C PRO A 94 -11.54 7.52 -3.79
N ASP A 95 -12.64 8.22 -3.51
CA ASP A 95 -12.98 8.68 -2.16
C ASP A 95 -13.17 7.52 -1.16
N ILE A 96 -13.54 6.34 -1.65
CA ILE A 96 -13.71 5.15 -0.79
C ILE A 96 -12.39 4.79 -0.11
N ILE A 97 -11.26 4.96 -0.81
CA ILE A 97 -9.93 4.67 -0.26
C ILE A 97 -9.67 5.55 0.95
N ASP A 98 -9.94 6.85 0.84
CA ASP A 98 -9.70 7.78 1.93
C ASP A 98 -10.63 7.52 3.12
N LYS A 99 -11.91 7.23 2.87
CA LYS A 99 -12.92 7.03 3.91
C LYS A 99 -12.79 5.68 4.63
N ASP A 100 -12.61 4.60 3.87
CA ASP A 100 -12.71 3.25 4.41
C ASP A 100 -11.36 2.61 4.76
N TYR A 101 -10.29 3.02 4.07
CA TYR A 101 -8.97 2.40 4.22
C TYR A 101 -7.97 3.28 4.96
N LEU A 102 -7.79 4.51 4.53
CA LEU A 102 -6.79 5.40 5.13
C LEU A 102 -7.29 6.04 6.42
N LYS A 103 -8.50 6.61 6.39
CA LYS A 103 -9.18 7.22 7.55
C LYS A 103 -8.41 8.36 8.22
N GLU A 104 -7.39 8.90 7.56
CA GLU A 104 -6.54 9.96 8.07
C GLU A 104 -6.25 10.98 6.98
N ASN A 105 -5.87 12.19 7.42
CA ASN A 105 -5.35 13.21 6.52
C ASN A 105 -3.83 13.14 6.50
N TYR A 106 -3.23 13.35 5.35
CA TYR A 106 -1.78 13.32 5.18
C TYR A 106 -1.28 14.68 4.74
N ASP A 107 -0.08 15.05 5.22
CA ASP A 107 0.56 16.32 4.85
C ASP A 107 1.20 16.23 3.47
N ILE A 108 1.73 15.05 3.13
CA ILE A 108 2.40 14.80 1.85
C ILE A 108 1.94 13.47 1.30
N GLU A 109 1.59 13.43 0.02
CA GLU A 109 1.29 12.19 -0.69
C GLU A 109 2.26 12.04 -1.86
N ILE A 110 2.88 10.86 -1.97
CA ILE A 110 3.85 10.54 -3.00
C ILE A 110 3.35 9.31 -3.77
N ALA A 111 3.04 9.50 -5.05
CA ALA A 111 2.68 8.39 -5.92
C ALA A 111 3.95 7.87 -6.61
N MET A 112 4.36 6.64 -6.28
CA MET A 112 5.52 6.02 -6.89
C MET A 112 5.20 5.44 -8.27
N THR A 113 4.01 4.82 -8.39
CA THR A 113 3.43 4.40 -9.68
C THR A 113 1.90 4.51 -9.62
N TYR A 114 1.30 4.52 -10.78
CA TYR A 114 -0.14 4.57 -10.94
C TYR A 114 -0.75 3.19 -11.12
#